data_d43b822849d4df501a457ddc3df1cb73
#
_entry.id   d43b822849d4df501a457ddc3df1cb73
#
_cell.length_a   1.000
_cell.length_b   1.000
_cell.length_c   1.000
_cell.angle_alpha   90.00
_cell.angle_beta   90.00
_cell.angle_gamma   90.00
#
_symmetry.space_group_name_H-M   'P 1'
#
loop_
_entity.id
_entity.type
_entity.pdbx_description
1 polymer ?
#
loop_
_entity_poly.entity_id
_entity_poly.type
_entity_poly.pdbx_seq_one_letter_code
_entity_poly.pdbx_strand_id
1 'polypeptide(L)'
;MSDRQPYKSDLSDERWALIEPVIASWKAQHPSVSGHRGAYEMREIVNALLYQSRTGCQWDYLPHDLPPVGAVKYYFYKWRDDGTDQTIHDLLRWQVRESRGRKADPSLVVLDTQSLHAAAGVPADTTGRDAAKKVPGRKRGLAVDVLGLVIAVVVLAASAHDNVAGIALLDKVAADTDTVHKALVDQGFKTAVVDHGQIVGIDVEVIERNPAARGFVPQPKRWVVEQVNGIMMLHRRLVRDYEHRPASAESRVYWAISDRMTRMLTATSAPTWRGA
;
A
#
# COMPACT_ATOMS: atom_id res chain seq x y z
N MET A 1 -26.13 7.21 11.58
CA MET A 1 -25.71 5.80 11.42
C MET A 1 -26.43 5.24 10.21
N SER A 2 -25.70 4.58 9.32
CA SER A 2 -26.30 3.91 8.16
C SER A 2 -27.18 2.76 8.65
N ASP A 3 -28.40 2.66 8.12
CA ASP A 3 -29.38 1.61 8.49
C ASP A 3 -29.04 0.24 7.88
N ARG A 4 -27.92 0.15 7.11
CA ARG A 4 -27.50 -1.08 6.46
C ARG A 4 -26.77 -2.02 7.42
N GLN A 5 -26.82 -3.30 7.16
CA GLN A 5 -26.02 -4.29 7.87
C GLN A 5 -24.52 -4.12 7.53
N PRO A 6 -23.61 -4.18 8.52
CA PRO A 6 -22.19 -3.97 8.27
C PRO A 6 -21.56 -5.14 7.50
N TYR A 7 -20.72 -4.83 6.52
CA TYR A 7 -19.85 -5.80 5.88
C TYR A 7 -18.64 -6.11 6.77
N LYS A 8 -18.05 -7.30 6.61
CA LYS A 8 -16.82 -7.70 7.33
C LYS A 8 -15.62 -6.77 7.07
N SER A 9 -15.69 -5.98 6.01
CA SER A 9 -14.68 -4.96 5.65
C SER A 9 -14.88 -3.62 6.32
N ASP A 10 -16.06 -3.37 6.89
CA ASP A 10 -16.39 -2.07 7.46
C ASP A 10 -15.52 -1.73 8.67
N LEU A 11 -15.30 -0.45 8.86
CA LEU A 11 -14.61 0.07 10.03
C LEU A 11 -15.52 0.00 11.25
N SER A 12 -15.02 -0.55 12.36
CA SER A 12 -15.65 -0.35 13.66
C SER A 12 -15.51 1.11 14.14
N ASP A 13 -16.19 1.50 15.20
CA ASP A 13 -16.09 2.87 15.74
C ASP A 13 -14.66 3.18 16.17
N GLU A 14 -14.00 2.23 16.83
CA GLU A 14 -12.60 2.40 17.28
C GLU A 14 -11.64 2.52 16.09
N ARG A 15 -11.87 1.78 15.02
CA ARG A 15 -11.04 1.85 13.81
C ARG A 15 -11.27 3.14 13.04
N TRP A 16 -12.52 3.60 12.98
CA TRP A 16 -12.87 4.87 12.36
C TRP A 16 -12.23 6.04 13.10
N ALA A 17 -12.29 6.05 14.44
CA ALA A 17 -11.71 7.10 15.27
C ALA A 17 -10.20 7.33 15.05
N LEU A 18 -9.48 6.32 14.55
CA LEU A 18 -8.04 6.44 14.23
C LEU A 18 -7.78 7.29 12.98
N ILE A 19 -8.70 7.32 12.02
CA ILE A 19 -8.52 7.98 10.72
C ILE A 19 -9.45 9.18 10.52
N GLU A 20 -10.54 9.26 11.26
CA GLU A 20 -11.52 10.33 11.19
C GLU A 20 -10.91 11.74 11.29
N PRO A 21 -9.95 12.01 12.21
CA PRO A 21 -9.39 13.35 12.33
C PRO A 21 -8.74 13.87 11.05
N VAL A 22 -8.05 13.01 10.31
CA VAL A 22 -7.39 13.37 9.03
C VAL A 22 -8.46 13.69 7.98
N ILE A 23 -9.48 12.83 7.87
CA ILE A 23 -10.56 12.99 6.88
C ILE A 23 -11.43 14.20 7.22
N ALA A 24 -11.72 14.43 8.49
CA ALA A 24 -12.49 15.61 8.94
C ALA A 24 -11.74 16.91 8.65
N SER A 25 -10.43 16.95 8.93
CA SER A 25 -9.55 18.08 8.60
C SER A 25 -9.53 18.32 7.08
N TRP A 26 -9.37 17.27 6.30
CA TRP A 26 -9.41 17.36 4.84
C TRP A 26 -10.76 17.95 4.36
N LYS A 27 -11.87 17.44 4.87
CA LYS A 27 -13.22 17.91 4.49
C LYS A 27 -13.46 19.38 4.87
N ALA A 28 -12.93 19.83 6.00
CA ALA A 28 -13.02 21.22 6.43
C ALA A 28 -12.25 22.18 5.47
N GLN A 29 -11.15 21.72 4.90
CA GLN A 29 -10.33 22.47 3.93
C GLN A 29 -10.91 22.43 2.51
N HIS A 30 -11.83 21.51 2.22
CA HIS A 30 -12.45 21.32 0.91
C HIS A 30 -13.98 21.48 0.97
N PRO A 31 -14.48 22.69 1.28
CA PRO A 31 -15.93 22.94 1.29
C PRO A 31 -16.50 22.76 -0.11
N SER A 32 -17.73 22.26 -0.19
CA SER A 32 -18.42 22.08 -1.47
C SER A 32 -18.70 23.44 -2.13
N VAL A 33 -18.26 23.61 -3.36
CA VAL A 33 -18.46 24.83 -4.15
C VAL A 33 -19.97 25.07 -4.46
N SER A 34 -20.77 24.01 -4.49
CA SER A 34 -22.22 24.07 -4.78
C SER A 34 -23.08 24.36 -3.56
N GLY A 35 -22.50 24.61 -2.37
CA GLY A 35 -23.24 24.79 -1.12
C GLY A 35 -23.94 23.53 -0.60
N HIS A 36 -23.99 22.45 -1.37
CA HIS A 36 -24.42 21.14 -0.89
C HIS A 36 -23.32 20.57 0.01
N ARG A 37 -23.59 20.48 1.31
CA ARG A 37 -22.82 19.59 2.19
C ARG A 37 -22.99 18.20 1.59
N GLY A 38 -21.92 17.66 0.97
CA GLY A 38 -21.98 16.34 0.37
C GLY A 38 -22.70 15.37 1.33
N ALA A 39 -23.79 14.78 0.87
CA ALA A 39 -24.76 14.03 1.68
C ALA A 39 -24.21 12.71 2.23
N TYR A 40 -22.92 12.39 1.93
CA TYR A 40 -22.36 11.11 2.29
C TYR A 40 -21.50 11.22 3.55
N GLU A 41 -21.73 10.30 4.48
CA GLU A 41 -20.84 10.09 5.61
C GLU A 41 -19.48 9.61 5.09
N MET A 42 -18.40 10.27 5.49
CA MET A 42 -17.04 9.94 4.99
C MET A 42 -16.63 8.53 5.39
N ARG A 43 -17.09 8.03 6.54
CA ARG A 43 -16.89 6.64 6.95
C ARG A 43 -17.43 5.65 5.92
N GLU A 44 -18.61 5.91 5.36
CA GLU A 44 -19.20 5.04 4.35
C GLU A 44 -18.44 5.09 3.02
N ILE A 45 -17.83 6.22 2.67
CA ILE A 45 -16.93 6.30 1.52
C ILE A 45 -15.70 5.39 1.75
N VAL A 46 -15.10 5.45 2.94
CA VAL A 46 -13.96 4.57 3.29
C VAL A 46 -14.39 3.10 3.33
N ASN A 47 -15.56 2.78 3.92
CA ASN A 47 -16.10 1.43 3.93
C ASN A 47 -16.25 0.87 2.51
N ALA A 48 -16.73 1.66 1.55
CA ALA A 48 -16.83 1.27 0.15
C ALA A 48 -15.46 0.98 -0.49
N LEU A 49 -14.43 1.78 -0.18
CA LEU A 49 -13.05 1.54 -0.63
C LEU A 49 -12.49 0.25 -0.05
N LEU A 50 -12.71 0.01 1.24
CA LEU A 50 -12.25 -1.22 1.91
C LEU A 50 -13.01 -2.46 1.43
N TYR A 51 -14.32 -2.33 1.18
CA TYR A 51 -15.12 -3.40 0.57
C TYR A 51 -14.55 -3.79 -0.80
N GLN A 52 -14.32 -2.80 -1.68
CA GLN A 52 -13.73 -3.06 -2.99
C GLN A 52 -12.32 -3.64 -2.89
N SER A 53 -11.49 -3.15 -1.98
CA SER A 53 -10.15 -3.68 -1.75
C SER A 53 -10.20 -5.17 -1.37
N ARG A 54 -11.10 -5.55 -0.46
CA ARG A 54 -11.25 -6.93 0.03
C ARG A 54 -11.85 -7.87 -0.99
N THR A 55 -12.92 -7.46 -1.67
CA THR A 55 -13.66 -8.30 -2.61
C THR A 55 -13.06 -8.34 -4.00
N GLY A 56 -12.34 -7.25 -4.39
CA GLY A 56 -11.81 -7.07 -5.74
C GLY A 56 -12.86 -6.71 -6.78
N CYS A 57 -14.10 -6.39 -6.38
CA CYS A 57 -15.18 -6.11 -7.31
C CYS A 57 -14.85 -4.92 -8.23
N GLN A 58 -15.47 -4.90 -9.41
CA GLN A 58 -15.42 -3.74 -10.28
C GLN A 58 -16.19 -2.59 -9.65
N TRP A 59 -15.90 -1.36 -10.06
CA TRP A 59 -16.57 -0.18 -9.52
C TRP A 59 -18.11 -0.25 -9.64
N ASP A 60 -18.60 -0.70 -10.76
CA ASP A 60 -20.02 -0.75 -11.07
C ASP A 60 -20.75 -1.91 -10.33
N TYR A 61 -19.98 -2.77 -9.64
CA TYR A 61 -20.49 -3.85 -8.80
C TYR A 61 -20.35 -3.56 -7.30
N LEU A 62 -20.13 -2.29 -6.92
CA LEU A 62 -20.27 -1.90 -5.53
C LEU A 62 -21.75 -2.09 -5.10
N PRO A 63 -21.99 -2.64 -3.89
CA PRO A 63 -23.35 -2.79 -3.35
C PRO A 63 -24.13 -1.49 -3.33
N HIS A 64 -25.43 -1.58 -3.60
CA HIS A 64 -26.32 -0.42 -3.68
C HIS A 64 -26.60 0.28 -2.34
N ASP A 65 -26.32 -0.40 -1.23
CA ASP A 65 -26.40 0.12 0.14
C ASP A 65 -25.14 0.87 0.60
N LEU A 66 -24.10 0.91 -0.26
CA LEU A 66 -22.92 1.77 -0.13
C LEU A 66 -23.13 3.09 -0.92
N PRO A 67 -22.33 4.14 -0.66
CA PRO A 67 -22.44 5.38 -1.41
C PRO A 67 -22.27 5.15 -2.93
N PRO A 68 -22.94 5.98 -3.76
CA PRO A 68 -22.86 5.86 -5.21
C PRO A 68 -21.42 5.83 -5.73
N VAL A 69 -21.17 4.99 -6.72
CA VAL A 69 -19.85 4.77 -7.34
C VAL A 69 -19.14 6.07 -7.70
N GLY A 70 -19.89 7.06 -8.25
CA GLY A 70 -19.33 8.37 -8.61
C GLY A 70 -18.76 9.12 -7.41
N ALA A 71 -19.42 9.06 -6.26
CA ALA A 71 -18.95 9.68 -5.03
C ALA A 71 -17.70 8.96 -4.50
N VAL A 72 -17.71 7.62 -4.44
CA VAL A 72 -16.57 6.84 -3.97
C VAL A 72 -15.34 7.07 -4.84
N LYS A 73 -15.50 7.05 -6.18
CA LYS A 73 -14.43 7.38 -7.15
C LYS A 73 -13.88 8.78 -6.94
N TYR A 74 -14.76 9.77 -6.74
CA TYR A 74 -14.35 11.16 -6.53
C TYR A 74 -13.41 11.29 -5.32
N TYR A 75 -13.80 10.77 -4.15
CA TYR A 75 -12.98 10.85 -2.95
C TYR A 75 -11.69 10.01 -3.09
N PHE A 76 -11.76 8.81 -3.66
CA PHE A 76 -10.58 8.00 -3.91
C PHE A 76 -9.53 8.73 -4.75
N TYR A 77 -9.95 9.37 -5.85
CA TYR A 77 -9.02 10.09 -6.71
C TYR A 77 -8.51 11.38 -6.07
N LYS A 78 -9.34 12.08 -5.32
CA LYS A 78 -8.92 13.29 -4.59
C LYS A 78 -7.88 12.95 -3.53
N TRP A 79 -8.15 11.98 -2.67
CA TRP A 79 -7.23 11.58 -1.61
C TRP A 79 -5.93 10.98 -2.13
N ARG A 80 -5.95 10.31 -3.28
CA ARG A 80 -4.75 9.88 -3.99
C ARG A 80 -3.93 11.07 -4.51
N ASP A 81 -4.60 12.04 -5.14
CA ASP A 81 -3.94 13.13 -5.86
C ASP A 81 -3.38 14.20 -4.91
N ASP A 82 -3.96 14.36 -3.73
CA ASP A 82 -3.50 15.30 -2.70
C ASP A 82 -2.71 14.63 -1.54
N GLY A 83 -2.51 13.31 -1.58
CA GLY A 83 -1.72 12.56 -0.61
C GLY A 83 -2.42 12.27 0.72
N THR A 84 -3.73 12.49 0.82
CA THR A 84 -4.49 12.22 2.06
C THR A 84 -4.43 10.74 2.45
N ASP A 85 -4.47 9.82 1.49
CA ASP A 85 -4.35 8.37 1.73
C ASP A 85 -2.99 8.00 2.31
N GLN A 86 -1.91 8.62 1.85
CA GLN A 86 -0.57 8.46 2.39
C GLN A 86 -0.48 9.07 3.80
N THR A 87 -1.04 10.27 4.03
CA THR A 87 -1.09 10.89 5.35
C THR A 87 -1.78 9.99 6.39
N ILE A 88 -2.92 9.38 6.04
CA ILE A 88 -3.61 8.41 6.90
C ILE A 88 -2.72 7.20 7.18
N HIS A 89 -2.08 6.67 6.14
CA HIS A 89 -1.20 5.53 6.23
C HIS A 89 -0.02 5.81 7.18
N ASP A 90 0.64 6.95 7.05
CA ASP A 90 1.82 7.32 7.84
C ASP A 90 1.47 7.55 9.30
N LEU A 91 0.36 8.24 9.57
CA LEU A 91 -0.16 8.39 10.94
C LEU A 91 -0.37 7.02 11.61
N LEU A 92 -1.02 6.09 10.93
CA LEU A 92 -1.26 4.75 11.45
C LEU A 92 0.05 3.96 11.62
N ARG A 93 1.00 4.12 10.71
CA ARG A 93 2.32 3.52 10.78
C ARG A 93 3.08 3.97 12.02
N TRP A 94 3.12 5.27 12.28
CA TRP A 94 3.74 5.82 13.49
C TRP A 94 3.12 5.25 14.75
N GLN A 95 1.79 5.25 14.86
CA GLN A 95 1.08 4.71 16.02
C GLN A 95 1.37 3.20 16.23
N VAL A 96 1.38 2.40 15.16
CA VAL A 96 1.72 0.96 15.25
C VAL A 96 3.16 0.77 15.72
N ARG A 97 4.11 1.55 15.23
CA ARG A 97 5.50 1.46 15.66
C ARG A 97 5.67 1.82 17.13
N GLU A 98 5.06 2.93 17.56
CA GLU A 98 5.11 3.37 18.97
C GLU A 98 4.43 2.37 19.90
N SER A 99 3.30 1.80 19.52
CA SER A 99 2.63 0.74 20.29
C SER A 99 3.47 -0.54 20.45
N ARG A 100 4.50 -0.70 19.61
CA ARG A 100 5.49 -1.80 19.66
C ARG A 100 6.81 -1.36 20.32
N GLY A 101 6.85 -0.21 20.98
CA GLY A 101 8.04 0.33 21.66
C GLY A 101 9.15 0.73 20.66
N ARG A 102 8.78 1.10 19.42
CA ARG A 102 9.71 1.58 18.40
C ARG A 102 9.53 3.07 18.19
N LYS A 103 10.58 3.74 17.70
CA LYS A 103 10.47 5.12 17.21
C LYS A 103 9.47 5.19 16.07
N ALA A 104 8.77 6.30 15.92
CA ALA A 104 7.77 6.54 14.86
C ALA A 104 8.34 6.22 13.47
N ASP A 105 9.55 6.72 13.18
CA ASP A 105 10.22 6.42 11.93
C ASP A 105 11.27 5.32 12.06
N PRO A 106 11.43 4.47 11.03
CA PRO A 106 12.39 3.40 11.02
C PRO A 106 13.80 3.91 10.70
N SER A 107 14.82 3.13 11.10
CA SER A 107 16.21 3.37 10.70
C SER A 107 16.68 2.42 9.60
N LEU A 108 15.88 1.41 9.25
CA LEU A 108 16.19 0.40 8.26
C LEU A 108 14.93 0.03 7.49
N VAL A 109 15.07 -0.14 6.17
CA VAL A 109 14.03 -0.64 5.28
C VAL A 109 14.51 -1.87 4.51
N VAL A 110 13.57 -2.66 4.05
CA VAL A 110 13.79 -3.79 3.12
C VAL A 110 13.06 -3.47 1.83
N LEU A 111 13.75 -3.53 0.71
CA LEU A 111 13.18 -3.29 -0.61
C LEU A 111 12.96 -4.62 -1.34
N ASP A 112 11.82 -4.73 -2.02
CA ASP A 112 11.51 -5.88 -2.88
C ASP A 112 10.61 -5.46 -4.04
N THR A 113 10.58 -6.27 -5.10
CA THR A 113 9.71 -6.07 -6.26
C THR A 113 8.89 -7.31 -6.58
N GLN A 114 7.61 -7.09 -6.86
CA GLN A 114 6.70 -8.12 -7.32
C GLN A 114 6.09 -7.74 -8.67
N SER A 115 6.17 -8.63 -9.66
CA SER A 115 5.47 -8.46 -10.92
C SER A 115 4.05 -9.02 -10.83
N LEU A 116 3.07 -8.21 -11.23
CA LEU A 116 1.65 -8.51 -11.17
C LEU A 116 1.05 -8.50 -12.58
N HIS A 117 0.21 -9.48 -12.85
CA HIS A 117 -0.57 -9.46 -14.09
C HIS A 117 -1.49 -8.23 -14.12
N ALA A 118 -1.49 -7.49 -15.24
CA ALA A 118 -2.48 -6.45 -15.48
C ALA A 118 -3.80 -7.06 -15.98
N ALA A 119 -4.90 -6.40 -15.65
CA ALA A 119 -6.20 -6.70 -16.26
C ALA A 119 -6.29 -6.08 -17.67
N ALA A 120 -7.24 -6.56 -18.48
CA ALA A 120 -7.40 -6.12 -19.87
C ALA A 120 -7.65 -4.60 -20.04
N GLY A 121 -8.23 -3.93 -19.04
CA GLY A 121 -8.49 -2.48 -19.08
C GLY A 121 -7.34 -1.59 -18.60
N VAL A 122 -6.17 -2.16 -18.27
CA VAL A 122 -4.99 -1.40 -17.85
C VAL A 122 -4.27 -0.88 -19.10
N PRO A 123 -3.93 0.44 -19.21
CA PRO A 123 -3.29 1.01 -20.38
C PRO A 123 -1.95 0.35 -20.73
N ALA A 124 -1.76 0.06 -22.02
CA ALA A 124 -0.58 -0.64 -22.51
C ALA A 124 0.73 0.15 -22.32
N ASP A 125 0.67 1.48 -22.38
CA ASP A 125 1.79 2.39 -22.18
C ASP A 125 2.36 2.37 -20.77
N THR A 126 1.57 1.92 -19.80
CA THR A 126 1.97 1.79 -18.38
C THR A 126 2.24 0.35 -17.96
N THR A 127 2.21 -0.59 -18.89
CA THR A 127 2.46 -2.02 -18.67
C THR A 127 3.68 -2.49 -19.46
N GLY A 128 4.16 -3.68 -19.13
CA GLY A 128 5.25 -4.33 -19.85
C GLY A 128 5.30 -5.81 -19.51
N ARG A 129 6.31 -6.51 -19.97
CA ARG A 129 6.53 -7.91 -19.65
C ARG A 129 7.83 -8.07 -18.86
N ASP A 130 7.73 -8.62 -17.66
CA ASP A 130 8.90 -9.07 -16.91
C ASP A 130 9.55 -10.23 -17.63
N ALA A 131 10.78 -10.02 -18.11
CA ALA A 131 11.50 -11.01 -18.93
C ALA A 131 11.86 -12.27 -18.13
N ALA A 132 12.18 -12.12 -16.85
CA ALA A 132 12.59 -13.23 -15.98
C ALA A 132 11.40 -14.04 -15.49
N LYS A 133 10.38 -13.36 -14.97
CA LYS A 133 9.16 -13.98 -14.40
C LYS A 133 8.09 -14.28 -15.46
N LYS A 134 8.27 -13.77 -16.70
CA LYS A 134 7.33 -13.90 -17.85
C LYS A 134 5.93 -13.35 -17.57
N VAL A 135 5.81 -12.41 -16.62
CA VAL A 135 4.54 -11.79 -16.21
C VAL A 135 4.28 -10.53 -17.05
N PRO A 136 3.17 -10.48 -17.83
CA PRO A 136 2.73 -9.27 -18.50
C PRO A 136 1.91 -8.42 -17.51
N GLY A 137 2.32 -7.15 -17.31
CA GLY A 137 1.59 -6.25 -16.40
C GLY A 137 2.46 -5.17 -15.79
N ARG A 138 2.35 -5.00 -14.48
CA ARG A 138 3.09 -3.98 -13.72
C ARG A 138 3.98 -4.60 -12.64
N LYS A 139 5.05 -3.90 -12.34
CA LYS A 139 5.97 -4.19 -11.24
C LYS A 139 5.62 -3.28 -10.07
N ARG A 140 5.30 -3.88 -8.93
CA ARG A 140 5.10 -3.19 -7.67
C ARG A 140 6.34 -3.33 -6.82
N GLY A 141 7.01 -2.21 -6.52
CA GLY A 141 8.10 -2.12 -5.56
C GLY A 141 7.57 -1.69 -4.20
N LEU A 142 8.12 -2.25 -3.14
CA LEU A 142 7.82 -1.92 -1.76
C LEU A 142 9.10 -1.64 -0.99
N ALA A 143 9.09 -0.61 -0.16
CA ALA A 143 10.00 -0.44 0.95
C ALA A 143 9.22 -0.69 2.24
N VAL A 144 9.66 -1.64 3.05
CA VAL A 144 9.00 -1.99 4.32
C VAL A 144 10.01 -1.93 5.47
N ASP A 145 9.54 -1.63 6.67
CA ASP A 145 10.36 -1.71 7.88
C ASP A 145 10.44 -3.14 8.43
N VAL A 146 11.17 -3.33 9.52
CA VAL A 146 11.35 -4.62 10.18
C VAL A 146 10.07 -5.18 10.83
N LEU A 147 9.02 -4.38 10.99
CA LEU A 147 7.70 -4.80 11.47
C LEU A 147 6.76 -5.19 10.32
N GLY A 148 7.21 -5.07 9.07
CA GLY A 148 6.38 -5.27 7.88
C GLY A 148 5.39 -4.14 7.63
N LEU A 149 5.75 -2.93 8.03
CA LEU A 149 4.98 -1.74 7.72
C LEU A 149 5.54 -1.08 6.46
N VAL A 150 4.68 -0.77 5.51
CA VAL A 150 5.07 -0.14 4.25
C VAL A 150 5.51 1.30 4.53
N ILE A 151 6.65 1.69 3.97
CA ILE A 151 7.17 3.07 4.00
C ILE A 151 6.92 3.74 2.66
N ALA A 152 7.26 3.04 1.56
CA ALA A 152 7.07 3.57 0.22
C ALA A 152 6.58 2.48 -0.73
N VAL A 153 5.83 2.92 -1.74
CA VAL A 153 5.32 2.07 -2.85
C VAL A 153 5.66 2.75 -4.16
N VAL A 154 6.09 1.96 -5.14
CA VAL A 154 6.20 2.39 -6.53
C VAL A 154 5.54 1.36 -7.44
N VAL A 155 4.88 1.82 -8.50
CA VAL A 155 4.28 0.95 -9.52
C VAL A 155 4.76 1.37 -10.89
N LEU A 156 5.43 0.45 -11.59
CA LEU A 156 6.05 0.66 -12.89
C LEU A 156 5.58 -0.41 -13.88
N ALA A 157 5.91 -0.25 -15.17
CA ALA A 157 5.75 -1.33 -16.12
C ALA A 157 6.57 -2.55 -15.70
N ALA A 158 6.03 -3.77 -15.85
CA ALA A 158 6.74 -4.99 -15.44
C ALA A 158 8.08 -5.21 -16.19
N SER A 159 8.25 -4.57 -17.36
CA SER A 159 9.51 -4.56 -18.12
C SER A 159 10.61 -3.69 -17.48
N ALA A 160 10.26 -2.80 -16.54
CA ALA A 160 11.26 -1.99 -15.84
C ALA A 160 12.23 -2.88 -15.06
N HIS A 161 13.52 -2.56 -15.11
CA HIS A 161 14.53 -3.26 -14.32
C HIS A 161 14.33 -3.00 -12.82
N ASP A 162 14.65 -3.96 -11.96
CA ASP A 162 14.51 -3.82 -10.51
C ASP A 162 15.28 -2.60 -9.96
N ASN A 163 16.40 -2.22 -10.58
CA ASN A 163 17.12 -1.00 -10.21
C ASN A 163 16.28 0.28 -10.35
N VAL A 164 15.45 0.38 -11.39
CA VAL A 164 14.58 1.56 -11.57
C VAL A 164 13.57 1.66 -10.41
N ALA A 165 13.01 0.51 -10.03
CA ALA A 165 12.11 0.46 -8.88
C ALA A 165 12.86 0.75 -7.57
N GLY A 166 14.08 0.23 -7.40
CA GLY A 166 14.90 0.46 -6.21
C GLY A 166 15.28 1.92 -6.03
N ILE A 167 15.73 2.57 -7.09
CA ILE A 167 16.06 4.02 -7.08
C ILE A 167 14.82 4.84 -6.70
N ALA A 168 13.68 4.61 -7.37
CA ALA A 168 12.45 5.32 -7.08
C ALA A 168 11.93 5.08 -5.64
N LEU A 169 12.15 3.88 -5.08
CA LEU A 169 11.83 3.59 -3.68
C LEU A 169 12.75 4.35 -2.73
N LEU A 170 14.06 4.39 -3.00
CA LEU A 170 15.02 5.12 -2.17
C LEU A 170 14.70 6.61 -2.17
N ASP A 171 14.36 7.20 -3.32
CA ASP A 171 13.94 8.60 -3.42
C ASP A 171 12.70 8.88 -2.55
N LYS A 172 11.67 8.03 -2.63
CA LYS A 172 10.47 8.17 -1.78
C LYS A 172 10.80 8.02 -0.30
N VAL A 173 11.62 7.03 0.07
CA VAL A 173 12.02 6.83 1.47
C VAL A 173 12.79 8.03 2.01
N ALA A 174 13.73 8.57 1.23
CA ALA A 174 14.51 9.73 1.64
C ALA A 174 13.66 11.02 1.72
N ALA A 175 12.60 11.14 0.91
CA ALA A 175 11.67 12.25 0.96
C ALA A 175 10.71 12.17 2.18
N ASP A 176 10.34 10.94 2.60
CA ASP A 176 9.38 10.73 3.70
C ASP A 176 10.04 10.77 5.08
N THR A 177 11.33 10.37 5.20
CA THR A 177 12.01 10.27 6.49
C THR A 177 13.52 10.41 6.36
N ASP A 178 14.12 11.17 7.25
CA ASP A 178 15.58 11.37 7.40
C ASP A 178 16.25 10.33 8.32
N THR A 179 15.47 9.47 8.96
CA THR A 179 15.98 8.50 9.93
C THR A 179 16.42 7.18 9.31
N VAL A 180 16.00 6.88 8.07
CA VAL A 180 16.42 5.67 7.37
C VAL A 180 17.83 5.88 6.83
N HIS A 181 18.77 5.12 7.37
CA HIS A 181 20.17 5.13 6.95
C HIS A 181 20.62 3.79 6.36
N LYS A 182 19.75 2.77 6.36
CA LYS A 182 20.09 1.46 5.80
C LYS A 182 18.92 0.86 5.01
N ALA A 183 19.23 0.27 3.84
CA ALA A 183 18.29 -0.49 3.04
C ALA A 183 18.86 -1.88 2.72
N LEU A 184 18.04 -2.93 2.86
CA LEU A 184 18.36 -4.29 2.49
C LEU A 184 17.67 -4.64 1.18
N VAL A 185 18.41 -5.17 0.21
CA VAL A 185 17.87 -5.54 -1.11
C VAL A 185 18.33 -6.96 -1.50
N ASP A 186 17.66 -7.58 -2.46
CA ASP A 186 18.12 -8.86 -3.00
C ASP A 186 19.12 -8.71 -4.16
N GLN A 187 19.59 -9.85 -4.66
CA GLN A 187 20.55 -9.90 -5.78
C GLN A 187 19.95 -9.43 -7.13
N GLY A 188 18.64 -9.21 -7.23
CA GLY A 188 17.99 -8.60 -8.39
C GLY A 188 18.35 -7.12 -8.55
N PHE A 189 18.67 -6.46 -7.44
CA PHE A 189 19.18 -5.09 -7.43
C PHE A 189 20.69 -5.08 -7.65
N LYS A 190 21.17 -4.16 -8.47
CA LYS A 190 22.58 -4.06 -8.88
C LYS A 190 23.23 -2.78 -8.35
N THR A 191 24.51 -2.62 -8.69
CA THR A 191 25.35 -1.49 -8.29
C THR A 191 24.65 -0.12 -8.38
N ALA A 192 23.86 0.12 -9.42
CA ALA A 192 23.16 1.41 -9.58
C ALA A 192 22.23 1.79 -8.41
N VAL A 193 21.65 0.81 -7.70
CA VAL A 193 20.83 1.11 -6.50
C VAL A 193 21.73 1.40 -5.31
N VAL A 194 22.87 0.72 -5.20
CA VAL A 194 23.88 0.96 -4.16
C VAL A 194 24.46 2.36 -4.31
N ASP A 195 24.87 2.73 -5.53
CA ASP A 195 25.42 4.05 -5.84
C ASP A 195 24.39 5.16 -5.55
N HIS A 196 23.13 4.93 -5.95
CA HIS A 196 22.06 5.89 -5.67
C HIS A 196 21.77 6.02 -4.16
N GLY A 197 21.84 4.92 -3.42
CA GLY A 197 21.73 4.94 -1.96
C GLY A 197 22.75 5.87 -1.30
N GLN A 198 24.00 5.86 -1.79
CA GLN A 198 25.04 6.78 -1.31
C GLN A 198 24.67 8.25 -1.58
N ILE A 199 24.06 8.55 -2.73
CA ILE A 199 23.62 9.91 -3.08
C ILE A 199 22.54 10.42 -2.12
N VAL A 200 21.59 9.55 -1.74
CA VAL A 200 20.48 9.92 -0.83
C VAL A 200 20.79 9.63 0.66
N GLY A 201 22.02 9.24 1.00
CA GLY A 201 22.45 9.00 2.38
C GLY A 201 21.97 7.70 3.00
N ILE A 202 21.61 6.71 2.19
CA ILE A 202 21.14 5.40 2.62
C ILE A 202 22.12 4.31 2.21
N ASP A 203 22.74 3.62 3.19
CA ASP A 203 23.61 2.46 2.95
C ASP A 203 22.78 1.27 2.44
N VAL A 204 23.01 0.87 1.19
CA VAL A 204 22.29 -0.24 0.54
C VAL A 204 23.12 -1.50 0.61
N GLU A 205 22.65 -2.49 1.37
CA GLU A 205 23.27 -3.82 1.49
C GLU A 205 22.53 -4.84 0.62
N VAL A 206 23.25 -5.43 -0.33
CA VAL A 206 22.74 -6.54 -1.14
C VAL A 206 22.90 -7.85 -0.36
N ILE A 207 21.77 -8.46 0.00
CA ILE A 207 21.77 -9.74 0.72
C ILE A 207 21.97 -10.89 -0.26
N GLU A 208 23.11 -11.55 -0.17
CA GLU A 208 23.41 -12.71 -0.98
C GLU A 208 22.74 -13.97 -0.44
N ARG A 209 22.24 -14.78 -1.37
CA ARG A 209 21.75 -16.12 -1.02
C ARG A 209 22.93 -17.03 -0.76
N ASN A 210 22.96 -17.70 0.40
CA ASN A 210 24.00 -18.71 0.65
C ASN A 210 23.90 -19.83 -0.40
N PRO A 211 24.91 -20.00 -1.27
CA PRO A 211 24.87 -20.99 -2.35
C PRO A 211 24.84 -22.45 -1.85
N ALA A 212 25.27 -22.69 -0.61
CA ALA A 212 25.23 -24.02 0.02
C ALA A 212 23.85 -24.37 0.61
N ALA A 213 22.95 -23.42 0.74
CA ALA A 213 21.61 -23.66 1.31
C ALA A 213 20.70 -24.36 0.29
N ARG A 214 20.29 -25.58 0.58
CA ARG A 214 19.27 -26.31 -0.20
C ARG A 214 17.87 -26.01 0.36
N GLY A 215 16.92 -25.71 -0.54
CA GLY A 215 15.52 -25.40 -0.19
C GLY A 215 15.28 -23.93 0.16
N PHE A 216 14.12 -23.64 0.74
CA PHE A 216 13.74 -22.29 1.18
C PHE A 216 14.38 -22.00 2.54
N VAL A 217 15.36 -21.09 2.55
CA VAL A 217 15.98 -20.58 3.78
C VAL A 217 15.59 -19.11 3.93
N PRO A 218 14.78 -18.75 4.95
CA PRO A 218 14.41 -17.37 5.20
C PRO A 218 15.66 -16.53 5.45
N GLN A 219 15.87 -15.51 4.62
CA GLN A 219 16.96 -14.56 4.83
C GLN A 219 16.63 -13.66 6.04
N PRO A 220 17.57 -13.44 6.97
CA PRO A 220 17.34 -12.57 8.12
C PRO A 220 16.78 -11.21 7.68
N LYS A 221 15.67 -10.78 8.29
CA LYS A 221 14.94 -9.54 8.01
C LYS A 221 14.24 -9.45 6.64
N ARG A 222 14.64 -10.20 5.60
CA ARG A 222 14.00 -10.13 4.27
C ARG A 222 12.66 -10.84 4.18
N TRP A 223 12.45 -11.92 4.94
CA TRP A 223 11.16 -12.62 4.96
C TRP A 223 9.97 -11.70 5.27
N VAL A 224 10.23 -10.54 5.89
CA VAL A 224 9.22 -9.56 6.26
C VAL A 224 8.49 -9.00 5.03
N VAL A 225 9.23 -8.65 3.96
CA VAL A 225 8.58 -8.11 2.74
C VAL A 225 7.80 -9.19 1.99
N GLU A 226 8.29 -10.44 2.00
CA GLU A 226 7.55 -11.58 1.45
C GLU A 226 6.23 -11.80 2.21
N GLN A 227 6.27 -11.69 3.55
CA GLN A 227 5.07 -11.75 4.38
C GLN A 227 4.09 -10.61 4.04
N VAL A 228 4.57 -9.38 3.83
CA VAL A 228 3.72 -8.24 3.44
C VAL A 228 3.07 -8.52 2.10
N ASN A 229 3.82 -9.02 1.11
CA ASN A 229 3.27 -9.44 -0.18
C ASN A 229 2.14 -10.49 0.00
N GLY A 230 2.37 -11.50 0.86
CA GLY A 230 1.35 -12.51 1.19
C GLY A 230 0.09 -11.90 1.85
N ILE A 231 0.27 -10.96 2.78
CA ILE A 231 -0.85 -10.27 3.44
C ILE A 231 -1.66 -9.43 2.47
N MET A 232 -1.00 -8.74 1.53
CA MET A 232 -1.71 -7.98 0.49
C MET A 232 -2.59 -8.85 -0.39
N MET A 233 -2.28 -10.14 -0.57
CA MET A 233 -3.15 -11.07 -1.31
C MET A 233 -4.51 -11.32 -0.64
N LEU A 234 -4.67 -11.00 0.65
CA LEU A 234 -5.97 -10.99 1.32
C LEU A 234 -6.89 -9.87 0.83
N HIS A 235 -6.33 -8.86 0.15
CA HIS A 235 -7.05 -7.83 -0.55
C HIS A 235 -7.12 -8.20 -2.04
N ARG A 236 -8.22 -8.79 -2.47
CA ARG A 236 -8.36 -9.35 -3.83
C ARG A 236 -8.10 -8.32 -4.94
N ARG A 237 -8.33 -7.03 -4.65
CA ARG A 237 -8.01 -5.94 -5.59
C ARG A 237 -6.51 -5.80 -5.88
N LEU A 238 -5.64 -6.31 -4.99
CA LEU A 238 -4.17 -6.25 -5.13
C LEU A 238 -3.53 -7.50 -5.72
N VAL A 239 -4.31 -8.56 -5.99
CA VAL A 239 -3.82 -9.82 -6.58
C VAL A 239 -3.43 -9.63 -8.06
N ARG A 240 -4.13 -8.78 -8.77
CA ARG A 240 -3.82 -8.27 -10.11
C ARG A 240 -3.84 -6.76 -10.08
N ASP A 241 -3.22 -6.13 -11.09
CA ASP A 241 -3.39 -4.70 -11.30
C ASP A 241 -4.62 -4.45 -12.18
N TYR A 242 -5.58 -3.70 -11.66
CA TYR A 242 -6.82 -3.29 -12.33
C TYR A 242 -6.88 -1.78 -12.53
N GLU A 243 -5.88 -1.04 -12.02
CA GLU A 243 -5.98 0.40 -11.97
C GLU A 243 -5.47 1.05 -13.26
N HIS A 244 -6.21 2.05 -13.74
CA HIS A 244 -5.83 2.76 -14.95
C HIS A 244 -4.49 3.49 -14.80
N ARG A 245 -4.25 4.11 -13.63
CA ARG A 245 -3.01 4.85 -13.34
C ARG A 245 -2.15 4.10 -12.33
N PRO A 246 -0.81 4.09 -12.48
CA PRO A 246 0.12 3.55 -11.48
C PRO A 246 -0.11 4.14 -10.07
N ALA A 247 -0.30 5.46 -9.97
CA ALA A 247 -0.60 6.11 -8.69
C ALA A 247 -1.87 5.57 -8.01
N SER A 248 -2.90 5.13 -8.77
CA SER A 248 -4.07 4.48 -8.19
C SER A 248 -3.73 3.10 -7.62
N ALA A 249 -2.83 2.36 -8.26
CA ALA A 249 -2.36 1.08 -7.73
C ALA A 249 -1.54 1.26 -6.45
N GLU A 250 -0.72 2.31 -6.36
CA GLU A 250 0.00 2.71 -5.13
C GLU A 250 -0.99 3.06 -4.00
N SER A 251 -1.97 3.92 -4.28
CA SER A 251 -3.03 4.30 -3.34
C SER A 251 -3.80 3.08 -2.80
N ARG A 252 -4.06 2.07 -3.65
CA ARG A 252 -4.67 0.80 -3.21
C ARG A 252 -3.85 0.07 -2.17
N VAL A 253 -2.53 0.11 -2.29
CA VAL A 253 -1.63 -0.47 -1.27
C VAL A 253 -1.75 0.30 0.03
N TYR A 254 -1.71 1.64 0.00
CA TYR A 254 -1.87 2.45 1.20
C TYR A 254 -3.18 2.17 1.92
N TRP A 255 -4.32 2.12 1.22
CA TRP A 255 -5.62 1.78 1.83
C TRP A 255 -5.66 0.37 2.41
N ALA A 256 -5.08 -0.62 1.72
CA ALA A 256 -5.06 -2.01 2.20
C ALA A 256 -4.20 -2.18 3.46
N ILE A 257 -3.06 -1.51 3.50
CA ILE A 257 -2.17 -1.55 4.67
C ILE A 257 -2.75 -0.70 5.82
N SER A 258 -3.43 0.40 5.53
CA SER A 258 -4.17 1.19 6.54
C SER A 258 -5.28 0.36 7.19
N ASP A 259 -6.07 -0.42 6.43
CA ASP A 259 -7.03 -1.39 6.99
C ASP A 259 -6.35 -2.35 7.97
N ARG A 260 -5.20 -2.91 7.60
CA ARG A 260 -4.43 -3.79 8.48
C ARG A 260 -3.95 -3.08 9.74
N MET A 261 -3.39 -1.88 9.61
CA MET A 261 -2.84 -1.13 10.74
C MET A 261 -3.93 -0.71 11.74
N THR A 262 -5.11 -0.29 11.26
CA THR A 262 -6.23 -0.03 12.18
C THR A 262 -6.61 -1.27 12.98
N ARG A 263 -6.59 -2.48 12.37
CA ARG A 263 -6.84 -3.74 13.08
C ARG A 263 -5.75 -4.06 14.09
N MET A 264 -4.49 -3.78 13.79
CA MET A 264 -3.38 -3.98 14.71
C MET A 264 -3.51 -3.09 15.95
N LEU A 265 -3.94 -1.84 15.77
CA LEU A 265 -4.11 -0.85 16.85
C LEU A 265 -5.32 -1.14 17.74
N THR A 266 -6.39 -1.72 17.19
CA THR A 266 -7.61 -2.05 17.93
C THR A 266 -7.71 -3.52 18.35
N ALA A 267 -6.63 -4.29 18.18
CA ALA A 267 -6.58 -5.73 18.44
C ALA A 267 -7.69 -6.55 17.73
N THR A 268 -8.25 -6.03 16.65
CA THR A 268 -9.30 -6.69 15.87
C THR A 268 -8.67 -7.68 14.89
N SER A 269 -9.10 -8.95 14.92
CA SER A 269 -8.58 -9.96 14.00
C SER A 269 -8.91 -9.61 12.54
N ALA A 270 -7.93 -9.78 11.64
CA ALA A 270 -8.19 -9.67 10.22
C ALA A 270 -9.08 -10.84 9.76
N PRO A 271 -10.10 -10.60 8.90
CA PRO A 271 -10.83 -11.69 8.27
C PRO A 271 -9.84 -12.58 7.50
N THR A 272 -9.72 -13.83 7.89
CA THR A 272 -8.92 -14.83 7.18
C THR A 272 -9.85 -15.79 6.46
N TRP A 273 -9.39 -16.38 5.34
CA TRP A 273 -10.14 -17.43 4.64
C TRP A 273 -10.28 -18.71 5.46
N ARG A 274 -9.52 -18.87 6.55
CA ARG A 274 -9.56 -20.02 7.46
C ARG A 274 -10.65 -19.93 8.54
N GLY A 275 -11.33 -18.80 8.66
CA GLY A 275 -12.34 -18.54 9.68
C GLY A 275 -13.70 -18.15 9.10
N ALA A 276 -13.96 -18.45 7.83
CA ALA A 276 -15.25 -18.23 7.18
C ALA A 276 -16.07 -19.53 7.18
#